data_9f0a2e98e4e7fa2a584f398065b74fc1
#
_entry.id   9f0a2e98e4e7fa2a584f398065b74fc1
#
_cell.length_a   1.000
_cell.length_b   1.000
_cell.length_c   1.000
_cell.angle_alpha   90.00
_cell.angle_beta   90.00
_cell.angle_gamma   90.00
#
_symmetry.space_group_name_H-M   'P 1'
#
loop_
_entity.id
_entity.type
_entity.pdbx_description
1 polymer ?
#
loop_
_entity_poly.entity_id
_entity_poly.type
_entity_poly.pdbx_seq_one_letter_code
_entity_poly.pdbx_strand_id
1 'polypeptide(L)'
;MLKRKLLYTLLTLFLYWTGVQGKDYSIMDFGAKPDGVTLNTHTIQYAIDYVHTAGGGKLIFDAGNYLTGTIYLKSNVTLHLAQGAVLLGSYNALDYKKDEYIQRTALLFAVRQDNIGITGEGTINGRGFIVANNLISYIQRGLIDDPLHMDRPDEINRPHNIYFRECRNVRVEGVRMHDPAS
;
A
#
# COMPACT_ATOMS: atom_id res chain seq x y z
N MET A 1 -5.26 -27.93 48.29
CA MET A 1 -6.05 -27.81 47.06
C MET A 1 -5.97 -26.41 46.41
N LEU A 2 -5.93 -25.34 47.19
CA LEU A 2 -5.89 -23.97 46.69
C LEU A 2 -4.63 -23.61 45.87
N LYS A 3 -3.44 -24.04 46.32
CA LYS A 3 -2.15 -23.79 45.66
C LYS A 3 -2.04 -24.47 44.28
N ARG A 4 -2.66 -25.60 44.07
CA ARG A 4 -2.68 -26.29 42.77
C ARG A 4 -3.61 -25.58 41.74
N LYS A 5 -4.74 -25.02 42.18
CA LYS A 5 -5.65 -24.28 41.31
C LYS A 5 -5.06 -22.96 40.85
N LEU A 6 -4.28 -22.28 41.72
CA LEU A 6 -3.57 -21.02 41.39
C LEU A 6 -2.47 -21.25 40.32
N LEU A 7 -1.77 -22.42 40.38
CA LEU A 7 -0.73 -22.76 39.41
C LEU A 7 -1.31 -23.03 38.01
N TYR A 8 -2.49 -23.65 37.91
CA TYR A 8 -3.14 -23.90 36.62
C TYR A 8 -3.72 -22.63 36.02
N THR A 9 -4.22 -21.68 36.81
CA THR A 9 -4.70 -20.38 36.31
C THR A 9 -3.54 -19.51 35.82
N LEU A 10 -2.39 -19.54 36.46
CA LEU A 10 -1.20 -18.85 35.98
C LEU A 10 -0.62 -19.47 34.68
N LEU A 11 -0.66 -20.80 34.56
CA LEU A 11 -0.20 -21.50 33.35
C LEU A 11 -1.10 -21.21 32.15
N THR A 12 -2.43 -21.10 32.36
CA THR A 12 -3.38 -20.76 31.29
C THR A 12 -3.27 -19.31 30.86
N LEU A 13 -2.96 -18.37 31.75
CA LEU A 13 -2.70 -16.96 31.38
C LEU A 13 -1.43 -16.79 30.55
N PHE A 14 -0.40 -17.63 30.78
CA PHE A 14 0.87 -17.56 30.03
C PHE A 14 0.73 -18.10 28.59
N LEU A 15 -0.24 -18.98 28.33
CA LEU A 15 -0.50 -19.54 27.00
C LEU A 15 -1.20 -18.56 26.04
N TYR A 16 -1.79 -17.46 26.55
CA TYR A 16 -2.42 -16.44 25.71
C TYR A 16 -1.49 -15.30 25.26
N TRP A 17 -0.22 -15.33 25.68
CA TRP A 17 0.76 -14.30 25.32
C TRP A 17 1.77 -14.76 24.26
N THR A 18 1.44 -15.74 23.46
CA THR A 18 2.16 -15.94 22.20
C THR A 18 1.70 -14.85 21.26
N GLY A 19 2.41 -13.74 21.24
CA GLY A 19 2.22 -12.71 20.22
C GLY A 19 2.21 -13.39 18.88
N VAL A 20 1.15 -13.20 18.11
CA VAL A 20 1.10 -13.61 16.71
C VAL A 20 2.25 -12.87 16.01
N GLN A 21 3.41 -13.53 15.92
CA GLN A 21 4.46 -13.05 15.04
C GLN A 21 3.91 -13.16 13.64
N GLY A 22 3.63 -12.01 13.03
CA GLY A 22 3.19 -11.95 11.65
C GLY A 22 4.22 -12.66 10.77
N LYS A 23 3.75 -13.57 9.93
CA LYS A 23 4.58 -14.31 8.98
C LYS A 23 5.15 -13.36 7.93
N ASP A 24 6.38 -13.57 7.52
CA ASP A 24 7.01 -12.86 6.40
C ASP A 24 6.68 -13.59 5.08
N TYR A 25 6.32 -12.80 4.07
CA TYR A 25 5.99 -13.26 2.72
C TYR A 25 6.81 -12.47 1.71
N SER A 26 7.45 -13.11 0.75
CA SER A 26 8.10 -12.42 -0.35
C SER A 26 7.09 -12.08 -1.44
N ILE A 27 7.10 -10.85 -1.93
CA ILE A 27 6.27 -10.46 -3.09
C ILE A 27 6.63 -11.26 -4.35
N MET A 28 7.85 -11.76 -4.42
CA MET A 28 8.32 -12.59 -5.52
C MET A 28 7.61 -13.94 -5.59
N ASP A 29 7.17 -14.49 -4.44
CA ASP A 29 6.41 -15.74 -4.37
C ASP A 29 5.04 -15.62 -5.04
N PHE A 30 4.53 -14.39 -5.19
CA PHE A 30 3.29 -14.07 -5.88
C PHE A 30 3.50 -13.73 -7.36
N GLY A 31 4.74 -13.76 -7.85
CA GLY A 31 5.07 -13.55 -9.26
C GLY A 31 5.24 -12.09 -9.67
N ALA A 32 5.49 -11.18 -8.73
CA ALA A 32 5.80 -9.78 -9.04
C ALA A 32 7.12 -9.67 -9.83
N LYS A 33 7.19 -8.71 -10.74
CA LYS A 33 8.38 -8.43 -11.55
C LYS A 33 8.97 -7.08 -11.18
N PRO A 34 10.18 -7.05 -10.60
CA PRO A 34 10.83 -5.82 -10.17
C PRO A 34 11.58 -5.10 -11.30
N ASP A 35 11.04 -5.11 -12.52
CA ASP A 35 11.70 -4.64 -13.76
C ASP A 35 11.39 -3.17 -14.12
N GLY A 36 10.48 -2.52 -13.39
CA GLY A 36 10.06 -1.14 -13.64
C GLY A 36 9.16 -0.96 -14.88
N VAL A 37 8.80 -2.03 -15.56
CA VAL A 37 8.01 -2.02 -16.81
C VAL A 37 6.72 -2.83 -16.67
N THR A 38 6.79 -4.00 -16.06
CA THR A 38 5.61 -4.85 -15.83
C THR A 38 4.70 -4.22 -14.78
N LEU A 39 3.42 -4.01 -15.11
CA LEU A 39 2.44 -3.51 -14.17
C LEU A 39 2.07 -4.60 -13.15
N ASN A 40 2.47 -4.42 -11.89
CA ASN A 40 2.29 -5.38 -10.81
C ASN A 40 1.04 -5.14 -9.96
N THR A 41 0.16 -4.20 -10.32
CA THR A 41 -0.97 -3.78 -9.46
C THR A 41 -1.80 -4.97 -8.97
N HIS A 42 -2.21 -5.86 -9.88
CA HIS A 42 -3.00 -7.03 -9.51
C HIS A 42 -2.22 -8.03 -8.65
N THR A 43 -0.95 -8.24 -8.97
CA THR A 43 -0.08 -9.15 -8.22
C THR A 43 0.14 -8.67 -6.78
N ILE A 44 0.42 -7.37 -6.63
CA ILE A 44 0.60 -6.76 -5.31
C ILE A 44 -0.71 -6.78 -4.51
N GLN A 45 -1.84 -6.44 -5.15
CA GLN A 45 -3.13 -6.48 -4.47
C GLN A 45 -3.48 -7.90 -4.03
N TYR A 46 -3.29 -8.89 -4.90
CA TYR A 46 -3.52 -10.29 -4.56
C TYR A 46 -2.66 -10.75 -3.38
N ALA A 47 -1.38 -10.36 -3.35
CA ALA A 47 -0.49 -10.68 -2.24
C ALA A 47 -0.96 -10.03 -0.91
N ILE A 48 -1.39 -8.77 -0.94
CA ILE A 48 -1.95 -8.07 0.22
C ILE A 48 -3.21 -8.79 0.74
N ASP A 49 -4.12 -9.14 -0.16
CA ASP A 49 -5.37 -9.82 0.18
C ASP A 49 -5.11 -11.22 0.75
N TYR A 50 -4.14 -11.94 0.19
CA TYR A 50 -3.69 -13.23 0.70
C TYR A 50 -3.12 -13.12 2.12
N VAL A 51 -2.16 -12.20 2.34
CA VAL A 51 -1.53 -11.98 3.66
C VAL A 51 -2.58 -11.60 4.70
N HIS A 52 -3.51 -10.70 4.34
CA HIS A 52 -4.63 -10.33 5.19
C HIS A 52 -5.49 -11.54 5.60
N THR A 53 -5.89 -12.36 4.61
CA THR A 53 -6.74 -13.55 4.82
C THR A 53 -6.02 -14.63 5.64
N ALA A 54 -4.69 -14.72 5.49
CA ALA A 54 -3.85 -15.64 6.27
C ALA A 54 -3.62 -15.20 7.73
N GLY A 55 -4.26 -14.12 8.17
CA GLY A 55 -4.16 -13.61 9.54
C GLY A 55 -3.23 -12.41 9.71
N GLY A 56 -2.64 -11.92 8.62
CA GLY A 56 -1.72 -10.79 8.61
C GLY A 56 -0.26 -11.19 8.50
N GLY A 57 0.59 -10.19 8.35
CA GLY A 57 2.04 -10.40 8.24
C GLY A 57 2.74 -9.27 7.49
N LYS A 58 4.00 -9.54 7.17
CA LYS A 58 4.84 -8.61 6.44
C LYS A 58 5.01 -9.10 5.00
N LEU A 59 4.67 -8.25 4.04
CA LEU A 59 4.92 -8.48 2.62
C LEU A 59 6.20 -7.75 2.21
N ILE A 60 7.25 -8.50 1.89
CA ILE A 60 8.59 -8.01 1.66
C ILE A 60 8.80 -7.79 0.16
N PHE A 61 9.26 -6.58 -0.17
CA PHE A 61 9.71 -6.18 -1.49
C PHE A 61 11.24 -6.10 -1.48
N ASP A 62 11.90 -6.97 -2.21
CA ASP A 62 13.34 -6.95 -2.40
C ASP A 62 13.75 -5.81 -3.37
N ALA A 63 15.06 -5.56 -3.50
CA ALA A 63 15.57 -4.52 -4.39
C ALA A 63 15.04 -4.68 -5.82
N GLY A 64 14.59 -3.57 -6.41
CA GLY A 64 14.04 -3.49 -7.77
C GLY A 64 12.88 -2.51 -7.87
N ASN A 65 12.36 -2.31 -9.08
CA ASN A 65 11.32 -1.34 -9.38
C ASN A 65 9.98 -2.05 -9.64
N TYR A 66 9.04 -1.89 -8.72
CA TYR A 66 7.70 -2.49 -8.80
C TYR A 66 6.71 -1.46 -9.34
N LEU A 67 6.51 -1.45 -10.66
CA LEU A 67 5.53 -0.56 -11.29
C LEU A 67 4.12 -0.94 -10.89
N THR A 68 3.34 0.04 -10.40
CA THR A 68 1.97 -0.21 -9.94
C THR A 68 1.07 1.02 -10.08
N GLY A 69 -0.22 0.80 -10.23
CA GLY A 69 -1.27 1.77 -9.98
C GLY A 69 -1.74 1.74 -8.54
N THR A 70 -3.01 2.06 -8.30
CA THR A 70 -3.58 2.05 -6.94
C THR A 70 -3.60 0.66 -6.33
N ILE A 71 -3.05 0.52 -5.13
CA ILE A 71 -3.16 -0.67 -4.27
C ILE A 71 -3.80 -0.31 -2.93
N TYR A 72 -4.62 -1.21 -2.40
CA TYR A 72 -5.36 -1.04 -1.15
C TYR A 72 -4.74 -1.88 -0.05
N LEU A 73 -4.23 -1.24 0.99
CA LEU A 73 -3.78 -1.92 2.19
C LEU A 73 -4.95 -2.51 2.97
N LYS A 74 -4.71 -3.64 3.59
CA LYS A 74 -5.66 -4.36 4.42
C LYS A 74 -5.15 -4.49 5.85
N SER A 75 -6.08 -4.63 6.79
CA SER A 75 -5.77 -4.80 8.20
C SER A 75 -4.78 -5.93 8.45
N ASN A 76 -3.87 -5.70 9.40
CA ASN A 76 -2.81 -6.61 9.81
C ASN A 76 -1.74 -6.88 8.73
N VAL A 77 -1.64 -6.03 7.69
CA VAL A 77 -0.61 -6.15 6.64
C VAL A 77 0.40 -5.02 6.74
N THR A 78 1.67 -5.36 6.72
CA THR A 78 2.79 -4.42 6.61
C THR A 78 3.52 -4.63 5.29
N LEU A 79 3.61 -3.60 4.46
CA LEU A 79 4.53 -3.59 3.32
C LEU A 79 5.93 -3.25 3.83
N HIS A 80 6.90 -4.09 3.54
CA HIS A 80 8.29 -3.85 3.90
C HIS A 80 9.12 -3.67 2.63
N LEU A 81 9.52 -2.43 2.37
CA LEU A 81 10.37 -2.09 1.23
C LEU A 81 11.84 -2.20 1.65
N ALA A 82 12.52 -3.26 1.27
CA ALA A 82 13.95 -3.42 1.55
C ALA A 82 14.78 -2.30 0.88
N GLN A 83 16.02 -2.14 1.30
CA GLN A 83 16.93 -1.21 0.67
C GLN A 83 17.03 -1.48 -0.86
N GLY A 84 16.83 -0.46 -1.67
CA GLY A 84 16.82 -0.58 -3.13
C GLY A 84 15.47 -1.03 -3.73
N ALA A 85 14.47 -1.36 -2.91
CA ALA A 85 13.11 -1.56 -3.40
C ALA A 85 12.45 -0.21 -3.72
N VAL A 86 11.82 -0.11 -4.87
CA VAL A 86 11.06 1.07 -5.28
C VAL A 86 9.63 0.66 -5.64
N LEU A 87 8.66 1.12 -4.87
CA LEU A 87 7.27 1.09 -5.30
C LEU A 87 7.07 2.26 -6.25
N LEU A 88 6.94 1.95 -7.54
CA LEU A 88 6.97 2.91 -8.64
C LEU A 88 5.57 3.14 -9.18
N GLY A 89 5.06 4.37 -9.06
CA GLY A 89 3.76 4.75 -9.60
C GLY A 89 3.73 4.66 -11.13
N SER A 90 2.60 4.18 -11.68
CA SER A 90 2.38 4.18 -13.12
C SER A 90 2.41 5.59 -13.69
N TYR A 91 2.94 5.75 -14.87
CA TYR A 91 2.82 7.00 -15.63
C TYR A 91 1.42 7.17 -16.26
N ASN A 92 0.67 6.07 -16.39
CA ASN A 92 -0.66 6.08 -16.98
C ASN A 92 -1.70 6.39 -15.89
N ALA A 93 -2.37 7.53 -16.01
CA ALA A 93 -3.37 7.97 -15.05
C ALA A 93 -4.57 7.02 -14.91
N LEU A 94 -4.86 6.20 -15.93
CA LEU A 94 -5.95 5.22 -15.89
C LEU A 94 -5.62 3.97 -15.05
N ASP A 95 -4.38 3.78 -14.65
CA ASP A 95 -3.99 2.71 -13.73
C ASP A 95 -4.34 3.04 -12.26
N TYR A 96 -4.71 4.29 -12.00
CA TYR A 96 -5.13 4.73 -10.68
C TYR A 96 -6.65 4.70 -10.57
N LYS A 97 -7.13 4.20 -9.44
CA LYS A 97 -8.56 4.16 -9.13
C LYS A 97 -8.93 5.31 -8.20
N LYS A 98 -9.97 6.03 -8.56
CA LYS A 98 -10.61 6.98 -7.67
C LYS A 98 -11.49 6.19 -6.69
N ASP A 99 -11.35 6.46 -5.39
CA ASP A 99 -12.23 5.88 -4.39
C ASP A 99 -13.65 6.45 -4.54
N GLU A 100 -14.65 5.58 -4.56
CA GLU A 100 -16.04 5.95 -4.85
C GLU A 100 -16.65 6.87 -3.78
N TYR A 101 -16.22 6.75 -2.53
CA TYR A 101 -16.78 7.51 -1.40
C TYR A 101 -15.99 8.78 -1.11
N ILE A 102 -14.67 8.69 -1.20
CA ILE A 102 -13.76 9.78 -0.81
C ILE A 102 -13.49 10.70 -2.00
N GLN A 103 -13.70 10.22 -3.23
CA GLN A 103 -13.40 10.95 -4.47
C GLN A 103 -11.94 11.42 -4.53
N ARG A 104 -11.01 10.57 -4.09
CA ARG A 104 -9.56 10.81 -4.12
C ARG A 104 -8.85 9.67 -4.83
N THR A 105 -7.68 9.97 -5.35
CA THR A 105 -6.80 9.01 -6.04
C THR A 105 -5.48 8.89 -5.27
N ALA A 106 -4.99 7.68 -5.10
CA ALA A 106 -3.69 7.46 -4.46
C ALA A 106 -2.99 6.21 -5.00
N LEU A 107 -1.68 6.15 -4.84
CA LEU A 107 -0.88 4.95 -5.10
C LEU A 107 -1.13 3.90 -4.01
N LEU A 108 -1.06 4.33 -2.73
CA LEU A 108 -1.34 3.49 -1.56
C LEU A 108 -2.58 4.02 -0.84
N PHE A 109 -3.59 3.18 -0.77
CA PHE A 109 -4.88 3.52 -0.17
C PHE A 109 -5.17 2.65 1.04
N ALA A 110 -5.75 3.23 2.10
CA ALA A 110 -6.36 2.46 3.19
C ALA A 110 -7.54 3.23 3.79
N VAL A 111 -8.67 2.56 3.98
CA VAL A 111 -9.86 3.11 4.62
C VAL A 111 -10.38 2.12 5.64
N ARG A 112 -10.54 2.58 6.89
CA ARG A 112 -11.04 1.77 8.02
C ARG A 112 -10.25 0.48 8.22
N GLN A 113 -8.91 0.59 8.14
CA GLN A 113 -8.00 -0.53 8.37
C GLN A 113 -7.27 -0.38 9.70
N ASP A 114 -6.99 -1.51 10.35
CA ASP A 114 -6.29 -1.57 11.62
C ASP A 114 -4.94 -2.30 11.46
N ASN A 115 -3.93 -1.86 12.24
CA ASN A 115 -2.61 -2.49 12.26
C ASN A 115 -1.97 -2.57 10.87
N ILE A 116 -1.93 -1.46 10.15
CA ILE A 116 -1.29 -1.38 8.84
C ILE A 116 0.08 -0.74 8.93
N GLY A 117 1.00 -1.16 8.06
CA GLY A 117 2.35 -0.61 8.05
C GLY A 117 2.96 -0.45 6.68
N ILE A 118 3.87 0.52 6.58
CA ILE A 118 4.84 0.66 5.50
C ILE A 118 6.19 0.89 6.16
N THR A 119 7.13 -0.02 5.99
CA THR A 119 8.41 0.01 6.69
C THR A 119 9.58 -0.28 5.76
N GLY A 120 10.81 -0.09 6.25
CA GLY A 120 12.02 -0.42 5.52
C GLY A 120 12.76 0.81 5.02
N GLU A 121 13.77 0.61 4.16
CA GLU A 121 14.65 1.65 3.65
C GLU A 121 14.45 1.92 2.14
N GLY A 122 13.39 1.37 1.57
CA GLY A 122 13.03 1.55 0.17
C GLY A 122 12.38 2.89 -0.12
N THR A 123 11.87 3.02 -1.33
CA THR A 123 11.30 4.27 -1.86
C THR A 123 9.89 4.08 -2.38
N ILE A 124 9.02 5.04 -2.14
CA ILE A 124 7.74 5.21 -2.81
C ILE A 124 7.90 6.40 -3.76
N ASN A 125 7.84 6.14 -5.07
CA ASN A 125 7.98 7.15 -6.10
C ASN A 125 6.66 7.27 -6.88
N GLY A 126 5.93 8.35 -6.69
CA GLY A 126 4.63 8.59 -7.32
C GLY A 126 4.71 9.00 -8.78
N ARG A 127 5.90 9.38 -9.30
CA ARG A 127 6.10 9.89 -10.67
C ARG A 127 5.17 11.04 -11.03
N GLY A 128 4.92 11.92 -10.05
CA GLY A 128 3.86 12.93 -10.08
C GLY A 128 3.91 13.85 -11.29
N PHE A 129 5.09 14.30 -11.71
CA PHE A 129 5.23 15.14 -12.89
C PHE A 129 4.74 14.42 -14.16
N ILE A 130 5.11 13.14 -14.32
CA ILE A 130 4.76 12.37 -15.51
C ILE A 130 3.27 12.04 -15.54
N VAL A 131 2.72 11.59 -14.41
CA VAL A 131 1.29 11.26 -14.33
C VAL A 131 0.41 12.49 -14.45
N ALA A 132 0.83 13.65 -13.93
CA ALA A 132 0.10 14.90 -14.09
C ALA A 132 0.01 15.33 -15.56
N ASN A 133 1.10 15.23 -16.32
CA ASN A 133 1.09 15.51 -17.76
C ASN A 133 0.21 14.53 -18.53
N ASN A 134 0.21 13.26 -18.14
CA ASN A 134 -0.65 12.26 -18.73
C ASN A 134 -2.15 12.54 -18.45
N LEU A 135 -2.48 13.00 -17.22
CA LEU A 135 -3.82 13.47 -16.84
C LEU A 135 -4.28 14.62 -17.73
N ILE A 136 -3.44 15.64 -17.93
CA ILE A 136 -3.75 16.76 -18.81
C ILE A 136 -4.13 16.26 -20.22
N SER A 137 -3.31 15.36 -20.77
CA SER A 137 -3.60 14.77 -22.08
C SER A 137 -4.94 14.03 -22.12
N TYR A 138 -5.29 13.30 -21.06
CA TYR A 138 -6.57 12.59 -21.00
C TYR A 138 -7.77 13.50 -20.80
N ILE A 139 -7.63 14.59 -20.04
CA ILE A 139 -8.67 15.61 -19.88
C ILE A 139 -8.93 16.29 -21.23
N GLN A 140 -7.87 16.73 -21.92
CA GLN A 140 -7.97 17.38 -23.24
C GLN A 140 -8.61 16.47 -24.31
N ARG A 141 -8.47 15.16 -24.17
CA ARG A 141 -9.08 14.16 -25.05
C ARG A 141 -10.47 13.71 -24.60
N GLY A 142 -10.99 14.25 -23.50
CA GLY A 142 -12.29 13.89 -22.94
C GLY A 142 -12.36 12.48 -22.32
N LEU A 143 -11.21 11.88 -21.98
CA LEU A 143 -11.13 10.56 -21.33
C LEU A 143 -11.27 10.65 -19.82
N ILE A 144 -10.98 11.81 -19.25
CA ILE A 144 -11.17 12.12 -17.83
C ILE A 144 -11.96 13.44 -17.76
N ASP A 145 -13.02 13.44 -16.98
CA ASP A 145 -13.89 14.61 -16.80
C ASP A 145 -13.29 15.57 -15.77
N ASP A 146 -12.69 16.65 -16.27
CA ASP A 146 -12.16 17.76 -15.47
C ASP A 146 -12.07 19.03 -16.35
N PRO A 147 -13.20 19.49 -16.91
CA PRO A 147 -13.19 20.51 -17.96
C PRO A 147 -12.76 21.90 -17.48
N LEU A 148 -12.78 22.15 -16.17
CA LEU A 148 -12.39 23.44 -15.59
C LEU A 148 -10.89 23.51 -15.25
N HIS A 149 -10.17 22.39 -15.31
CA HIS A 149 -8.78 22.29 -14.89
C HIS A 149 -7.87 21.68 -15.97
N MET A 150 -8.06 22.10 -17.21
CA MET A 150 -7.38 21.51 -18.38
C MET A 150 -5.85 21.63 -18.32
N ASP A 151 -5.34 22.70 -17.72
CA ASP A 151 -3.88 22.94 -17.61
C ASP A 151 -3.30 22.47 -16.27
N ARG A 152 -4.15 22.33 -15.25
CA ARG A 152 -3.79 21.85 -13.93
C ARG A 152 -4.90 20.98 -13.37
N PRO A 153 -4.82 19.66 -13.54
CA PRO A 153 -5.88 18.74 -13.11
C PRO A 153 -6.27 18.96 -11.64
N ASP A 154 -7.57 18.81 -11.34
CA ASP A 154 -8.06 18.89 -9.97
C ASP A 154 -7.31 17.89 -9.06
N GLU A 155 -7.14 18.25 -7.82
CA GLU A 155 -6.49 17.42 -6.80
C GLU A 155 -7.15 16.05 -6.66
N ILE A 156 -8.47 15.95 -6.87
CA ILE A 156 -9.19 14.68 -6.84
C ILE A 156 -8.73 13.68 -7.91
N ASN A 157 -8.17 14.17 -9.01
CA ASN A 157 -7.67 13.37 -10.12
C ASN A 157 -6.16 13.08 -10.01
N ARG A 158 -5.42 13.88 -9.21
CA ARG A 158 -3.97 13.70 -9.03
C ARG A 158 -3.66 12.69 -7.93
N PRO A 159 -2.92 11.61 -8.19
CA PRO A 159 -2.63 10.60 -7.19
C PRO A 159 -1.74 11.12 -6.05
N HIS A 160 -2.19 10.95 -4.81
CA HIS A 160 -1.31 11.02 -3.65
C HIS A 160 -0.39 9.79 -3.59
N ASN A 161 0.78 9.90 -2.97
CA ASN A 161 1.59 8.71 -2.70
C ASN A 161 0.90 7.79 -1.69
N ILE A 162 0.32 8.37 -0.64
CA ILE A 162 -0.38 7.65 0.43
C ILE A 162 -1.64 8.41 0.80
N TYR A 163 -2.76 7.70 0.91
CA TYR A 163 -4.01 8.22 1.45
C TYR A 163 -4.64 7.22 2.43
N PHE A 164 -4.56 7.54 3.72
CA PHE A 164 -5.14 6.72 4.79
C PHE A 164 -6.25 7.48 5.50
N ARG A 165 -7.40 6.85 5.67
CA ARG A 165 -8.56 7.45 6.33
C ARG A 165 -9.20 6.49 7.33
N GLU A 166 -9.52 7.01 8.52
CA GLU A 166 -10.19 6.23 9.57
C GLU A 166 -9.44 4.94 9.95
N CYS A 167 -8.10 4.94 9.80
CA CYS A 167 -7.24 3.81 10.14
C CYS A 167 -6.72 3.92 11.58
N ARG A 168 -6.44 2.78 12.22
CA ARG A 168 -5.90 2.69 13.57
C ARG A 168 -4.59 1.90 13.58
N ASN A 169 -3.68 2.28 14.50
CA ASN A 169 -2.38 1.65 14.63
C ASN A 169 -1.62 1.60 13.28
N VAL A 170 -1.37 2.80 12.73
CA VAL A 170 -0.68 3.00 11.47
C VAL A 170 0.81 3.25 11.73
N ARG A 171 1.68 2.53 11.03
CA ARG A 171 3.14 2.71 11.10
C ARG A 171 3.71 3.01 9.72
N VAL A 172 4.33 4.17 9.56
CA VAL A 172 5.10 4.52 8.34
C VAL A 172 6.50 4.91 8.80
N GLU A 173 7.51 4.11 8.45
CA GLU A 173 8.85 4.25 9.03
C GLU A 173 9.95 3.83 8.05
N GLY A 174 11.00 4.65 7.96
CA GLY A 174 12.23 4.37 7.23
C GLY A 174 12.17 4.59 5.72
N VAL A 175 10.98 4.55 5.12
CA VAL A 175 10.79 4.71 3.67
C VAL A 175 10.99 6.16 3.21
N ARG A 176 11.50 6.32 2.00
CA ARG A 176 11.58 7.63 1.32
C ARG A 176 10.37 7.82 0.43
N MET A 177 9.81 9.03 0.42
CA MET A 177 8.73 9.39 -0.49
C MET A 177 9.22 10.39 -1.52
N HIS A 178 8.88 10.15 -2.78
CA HIS A 178 9.35 10.93 -3.91
C HIS A 178 8.20 11.29 -4.84
N ASP A 179 8.28 12.47 -5.43
CA ASP A 179 7.51 12.93 -6.60
C ASP A 179 6.01 12.58 -6.53
N PRO A 180 5.25 13.08 -5.53
CA PRO A 180 3.81 12.94 -5.53
C PRO A 180 3.18 13.81 -6.63
N ALA A 181 2.02 13.42 -7.17
CA ALA A 181 1.25 14.26 -8.10
C ALA A 181 0.35 15.26 -7.38
N SER A 182 0.09 15.01 -6.09
CA SER A 182 -0.73 15.86 -5.23
C SER A 182 -0.09 16.07 -3.87
#